data_aae55241107883cb3bbcddd81dda5054
#
_entry.id   aae55241107883cb3bbcddd81dda5054
#
_cell.length_a   1.000
_cell.length_b   1.000
_cell.length_c   1.000
_cell.angle_alpha   90.00
_cell.angle_beta   90.00
_cell.angle_gamma   90.00
#
_symmetry.space_group_name_H-M   'P 1'
#
loop_
_entity.id
_entity.type
_entity.pdbx_description
1 polymer ?
#
loop_
_entity_poly.entity_id
_entity_poly.type
_entity_poly.pdbx_seq_one_letter_code
_entity_poly.pdbx_strand_id
1 'polypeptide(L)'
;DTPGITRDRLYSEGEWNGRTYTLIDTGGISMDEEDPLQAQIRIQAEVAMEEADAILMVVDSVQGVTPNDEELADQLRRAGDTPIFVVVNKSDNAARDRDAADFFRLGLGDVFAVSALSGRGVGDLLDALVDTFPPEVPEPTVDDDVVRVALIGRPNVGKSSILNAILG
;
A
#
# COMPACT_ATOMS: atom_id res chain seq x y z
N ASP A 1 34.13 -3.36 -0.57
CA ASP A 1 33.35 -2.28 -1.22
C ASP A 1 32.46 -2.92 -2.28
N THR A 2 31.29 -3.34 -1.90
CA THR A 2 30.21 -3.70 -2.83
C THR A 2 29.46 -2.40 -3.08
N PRO A 3 29.29 -1.95 -4.36
CA PRO A 3 28.48 -0.77 -4.63
C PRO A 3 27.05 -1.06 -4.13
N GLY A 4 26.64 -0.33 -3.09
CA GLY A 4 25.32 -0.42 -2.55
C GLY A 4 24.31 -0.01 -3.63
N ILE A 5 23.38 -0.88 -3.95
CA ILE A 5 22.14 -0.53 -4.61
C ILE A 5 21.44 0.43 -3.65
N THR A 6 21.52 1.72 -3.94
CA THR A 6 20.79 2.75 -3.20
C THR A 6 19.32 2.55 -3.58
N ARG A 7 18.61 1.78 -2.79
CA ARG A 7 17.14 1.69 -2.87
C ARG A 7 16.63 3.03 -2.32
N ASP A 8 16.26 3.93 -3.21
CA ASP A 8 15.56 5.17 -2.83
C ASP A 8 14.13 4.80 -2.40
N ARG A 9 14.02 4.31 -1.16
CA ARG A 9 12.74 4.13 -0.48
C ARG A 9 12.30 5.48 0.03
N LEU A 10 11.11 5.91 -0.37
CA LEU A 10 10.53 7.12 0.21
C LEU A 10 9.78 6.74 1.48
N TYR A 11 10.31 7.15 2.62
CA TYR A 11 9.64 7.07 3.91
C TYR A 11 8.98 8.41 4.20
N SER A 12 7.72 8.39 4.59
CA SER A 12 6.96 9.59 4.95
C SER A 12 6.16 9.32 6.20
N GLU A 13 6.20 10.25 7.14
CA GLU A 13 5.41 10.15 8.36
C GLU A 13 3.99 10.65 8.14
N GLY A 14 3.01 9.92 8.64
CA GLY A 14 1.60 10.27 8.65
C GLY A 14 1.03 10.21 10.05
N GLU A 15 -0.07 10.94 10.25
CA GLU A 15 -0.85 10.92 11.49
C GLU A 15 -2.34 10.84 11.17
N TRP A 16 -3.07 9.98 11.87
CA TRP A 16 -4.53 9.88 11.78
C TRP A 16 -5.14 9.52 13.13
N ASN A 17 -6.15 10.27 13.56
CA ASN A 17 -6.81 10.07 14.85
C ASN A 17 -5.83 9.99 16.05
N GLY A 18 -4.74 10.77 16.01
CA GLY A 18 -3.70 10.79 17.04
C GLY A 18 -2.72 9.62 16.99
N ARG A 19 -2.81 8.76 15.96
CA ARG A 19 -1.90 7.62 15.74
C ARG A 19 -0.90 7.99 14.65
N THR A 20 0.38 7.85 14.94
CA THR A 20 1.47 8.08 13.98
C THR A 20 1.90 6.78 13.30
N TYR A 21 2.31 6.87 12.04
CA TYR A 21 2.81 5.76 11.25
C TYR A 21 3.79 6.24 10.18
N THR A 22 4.62 5.33 9.70
CA THR A 22 5.52 5.59 8.57
C THR A 22 5.00 4.91 7.32
N LEU A 23 4.81 5.68 6.25
CA LEU A 23 4.48 5.18 4.92
C LEU A 23 5.75 4.84 4.15
N ILE A 24 5.81 3.65 3.55
CA ILE A 24 6.88 3.19 2.69
C ILE A 24 6.37 3.15 1.26
N ASP A 25 6.77 4.11 0.41
CA ASP A 25 6.44 4.06 -1.02
C ASP A 25 7.46 3.19 -1.76
N THR A 26 7.03 2.02 -2.18
CA THR A 26 7.84 1.07 -2.94
C THR A 26 7.91 1.39 -4.44
N GLY A 27 7.18 2.40 -4.92
CA GLY A 27 7.04 2.74 -6.34
C GLY A 27 8.25 3.41 -6.99
N GLY A 28 9.21 3.89 -6.18
CA GLY A 28 10.43 4.54 -6.67
C GLY A 28 11.56 3.57 -7.05
N ILE A 29 11.37 2.25 -6.92
CA ILE A 29 12.40 1.26 -7.20
C ILE A 29 12.51 1.05 -8.72
N SER A 30 13.55 1.61 -9.33
CA SER A 30 13.89 1.43 -10.75
C SER A 30 14.86 0.27 -10.92
N MET A 31 14.65 -0.61 -11.90
CA MET A 31 15.56 -1.72 -12.20
C MET A 31 15.85 -1.81 -13.71
N ASP A 32 17.12 -2.09 -14.02
CA ASP A 32 17.67 -2.30 -15.38
C ASP A 32 17.70 -3.81 -15.73
N GLU A 33 16.56 -4.50 -15.73
CA GLU A 33 16.49 -5.92 -16.08
C GLU A 33 15.56 -6.19 -17.28
N GLU A 34 15.73 -7.34 -17.95
CA GLU A 34 15.05 -7.73 -19.20
C GLU A 34 13.52 -7.85 -19.07
N ASP A 35 12.95 -7.95 -17.84
CA ASP A 35 11.53 -7.77 -17.54
C ASP A 35 11.37 -6.92 -16.26
N PRO A 36 11.50 -5.60 -16.40
CA PRO A 36 11.54 -4.70 -15.25
C PRO A 36 10.25 -4.69 -14.41
N LEU A 37 9.11 -5.06 -15.02
CA LEU A 37 7.82 -5.01 -14.32
C LEU A 37 7.65 -6.15 -13.32
N GLN A 38 7.99 -7.39 -13.69
CA GLN A 38 7.89 -8.54 -12.79
C GLN A 38 8.93 -8.47 -11.66
N ALA A 39 10.15 -8.03 -11.99
CA ALA A 39 11.17 -7.80 -10.96
C ALA A 39 10.74 -6.73 -9.95
N GLN A 40 10.15 -5.63 -10.41
CA GLN A 40 9.59 -4.60 -9.52
C GLN A 40 8.49 -5.13 -8.59
N ILE A 41 7.53 -5.87 -9.14
CA ILE A 41 6.43 -6.46 -8.36
C ILE A 41 6.98 -7.35 -7.23
N ARG A 42 7.94 -8.22 -7.55
CA ARG A 42 8.56 -9.11 -6.56
C ARG A 42 9.26 -8.34 -5.44
N ILE A 43 10.09 -7.37 -5.79
CA ILE A 43 10.84 -6.58 -4.80
C ILE A 43 9.89 -5.77 -3.92
N GLN A 44 8.83 -5.18 -4.50
CA GLN A 44 7.82 -4.47 -3.72
C GLN A 44 7.15 -5.39 -2.70
N ALA A 45 6.76 -6.59 -3.13
CA ALA A 45 6.17 -7.58 -2.24
C ALA A 45 7.14 -8.00 -1.14
N GLU A 46 8.40 -8.32 -1.46
CA GLU A 46 9.43 -8.71 -0.50
C GLU A 46 9.66 -7.62 0.56
N VAL A 47 9.80 -6.35 0.13
CA VAL A 47 9.95 -5.22 1.06
C VAL A 47 8.75 -5.06 1.97
N ALA A 48 7.54 -5.13 1.41
CA ALA A 48 6.32 -5.02 2.19
C ALA A 48 6.20 -6.13 3.23
N MET A 49 6.56 -7.36 2.85
CA MET A 49 6.50 -8.53 3.73
C MET A 49 7.54 -8.50 4.87
N GLU A 50 8.72 -7.91 4.61
CA GLU A 50 9.81 -7.88 5.60
C GLU A 50 9.72 -6.72 6.58
N GLU A 51 9.17 -5.56 6.17
CA GLU A 51 9.31 -4.31 6.93
C GLU A 51 7.99 -3.69 7.39
N ALA A 52 6.85 -4.09 6.81
CA ALA A 52 5.58 -3.43 7.07
C ALA A 52 4.73 -4.15 8.12
N ASP A 53 4.12 -3.36 9.01
CA ASP A 53 3.09 -3.80 9.96
C ASP A 53 1.70 -3.86 9.30
N ALA A 54 1.52 -3.14 8.18
CA ALA A 54 0.34 -3.22 7.32
C ALA A 54 0.71 -2.92 5.85
N ILE A 55 -0.03 -3.49 4.91
CA ILE A 55 0.23 -3.36 3.48
C ILE A 55 -0.98 -2.74 2.78
N LEU A 56 -0.76 -1.65 2.04
CA LEU A 56 -1.76 -1.06 1.14
C LEU A 56 -1.46 -1.48 -0.30
N MET A 57 -2.20 -2.46 -0.83
CA MET A 57 -2.12 -2.85 -2.23
C MET A 57 -2.95 -1.90 -3.09
N VAL A 58 -2.29 -0.98 -3.80
CA VAL A 58 -2.95 0.03 -4.64
C VAL A 58 -3.18 -0.49 -6.05
N VAL A 59 -4.44 -0.47 -6.48
CA VAL A 59 -4.91 -0.91 -7.81
C VAL A 59 -5.73 0.17 -8.49
N ASP A 60 -6.00 0.03 -9.79
CA ASP A 60 -6.67 1.04 -10.61
C ASP A 60 -8.08 0.60 -10.99
N SER A 61 -9.13 1.31 -10.54
CA SER A 61 -10.53 1.00 -10.86
C SER A 61 -10.85 1.11 -12.35
N VAL A 62 -10.10 1.95 -13.10
CA VAL A 62 -10.33 2.17 -14.54
C VAL A 62 -9.89 0.97 -15.36
N GLN A 63 -8.81 0.32 -14.96
CA GLN A 63 -8.27 -0.84 -15.66
C GLN A 63 -8.91 -2.16 -15.22
N GLY A 64 -9.58 -2.16 -14.08
CA GLY A 64 -10.06 -3.38 -13.43
C GLY A 64 -8.92 -4.28 -12.96
N VAL A 65 -9.25 -5.48 -12.51
CA VAL A 65 -8.26 -6.46 -12.05
C VAL A 65 -7.47 -7.00 -13.24
N THR A 66 -6.13 -6.90 -13.16
CA THR A 66 -5.21 -7.35 -14.21
C THR A 66 -4.44 -8.60 -13.76
N PRO A 67 -3.83 -9.35 -14.69
CA PRO A 67 -2.98 -10.51 -14.35
C PRO A 67 -1.84 -10.16 -13.39
N ASN A 68 -1.26 -8.96 -13.49
CA ASN A 68 -0.19 -8.51 -12.59
C ASN A 68 -0.71 -8.23 -11.18
N ASP A 69 -1.96 -7.77 -11.04
CA ASP A 69 -2.59 -7.60 -9.72
C ASP A 69 -2.85 -8.97 -9.08
N GLU A 70 -3.27 -9.97 -9.87
CA GLU A 70 -3.46 -11.34 -9.41
C GLU A 70 -2.12 -11.97 -8.97
N GLU A 71 -1.04 -11.79 -9.76
CA GLU A 71 0.30 -12.28 -9.40
C GLU A 71 0.81 -11.64 -8.11
N LEU A 72 0.67 -10.31 -7.97
CA LEU A 72 1.03 -9.60 -6.74
C LEU A 72 0.21 -10.09 -5.54
N ALA A 73 -1.10 -10.28 -5.72
CA ALA A 73 -1.96 -10.84 -4.68
C ALA A 73 -1.54 -12.25 -4.26
N ASP A 74 -1.12 -13.09 -5.22
CA ASP A 74 -0.60 -14.43 -4.92
C ASP A 74 0.68 -14.39 -4.08
N GLN A 75 1.55 -13.42 -4.32
CA GLN A 75 2.75 -13.21 -3.51
C GLN A 75 2.40 -12.72 -2.11
N LEU A 76 1.52 -11.73 -2.00
CA LEU A 76 1.10 -11.17 -0.72
C LEU A 76 0.36 -12.15 0.17
N ARG A 77 -0.42 -13.08 -0.38
CA ARG A 77 -1.05 -14.16 0.41
C ARG A 77 -0.04 -15.06 1.13
N ARG A 78 1.23 -15.01 0.75
CA ARG A 78 2.33 -15.72 1.41
C ARG A 78 3.03 -14.89 2.48
N ALA A 79 2.65 -13.64 2.65
CA ALA A 79 3.25 -12.69 3.58
C ALA A 79 2.94 -12.97 5.07
N GLY A 80 2.17 -14.02 5.35
CA GLY A 80 1.79 -14.37 6.73
C GLY A 80 0.58 -13.59 7.22
N ASP A 81 0.63 -13.12 8.46
CA ASP A 81 -0.52 -12.51 9.16
C ASP A 81 -0.55 -10.97 9.02
N THR A 82 0.34 -10.36 8.24
CA THR A 82 0.36 -8.91 8.03
C THR A 82 -0.96 -8.44 7.40
N PRO A 83 -1.68 -7.49 8.00
CA PRO A 83 -2.93 -6.96 7.45
C PRO A 83 -2.71 -6.35 6.05
N ILE A 84 -3.57 -6.72 5.10
CA ILE A 84 -3.51 -6.23 3.73
C ILE A 84 -4.84 -5.55 3.39
N PHE A 85 -4.75 -4.32 2.88
CA PHE A 85 -5.88 -3.53 2.43
C PHE A 85 -5.78 -3.34 0.92
N VAL A 86 -6.81 -3.71 0.17
CA VAL A 86 -6.87 -3.47 -1.28
C VAL A 86 -7.45 -2.07 -1.53
N VAL A 87 -6.62 -1.17 -2.02
CA VAL A 87 -6.96 0.24 -2.25
C VAL A 87 -7.26 0.45 -3.72
N VAL A 88 -8.54 0.47 -4.09
CA VAL A 88 -9.01 0.65 -5.47
C VAL A 88 -9.08 2.14 -5.79
N ASN A 89 -7.96 2.68 -6.30
CA ASN A 89 -7.81 4.10 -6.61
C ASN A 89 -8.54 4.49 -7.90
N LYS A 90 -8.74 5.79 -8.10
CA LYS A 90 -9.49 6.41 -9.19
C LYS A 90 -10.99 6.10 -9.17
N SER A 91 -11.54 5.82 -7.98
CA SER A 91 -12.96 5.62 -7.73
C SER A 91 -13.65 6.97 -7.52
N ASP A 92 -13.79 7.73 -8.61
CA ASP A 92 -14.23 9.13 -8.56
C ASP A 92 -15.76 9.28 -8.45
N ASN A 93 -16.52 8.19 -8.61
CA ASN A 93 -17.98 8.22 -8.60
C ASN A 93 -18.58 6.87 -8.17
N ALA A 94 -19.89 6.89 -7.86
CA ALA A 94 -20.62 5.72 -7.38
C ALA A 94 -20.67 4.51 -8.37
N ALA A 95 -20.44 4.73 -9.66
CA ALA A 95 -20.34 3.62 -10.61
C ALA A 95 -19.02 2.86 -10.38
N ARG A 96 -17.90 3.60 -10.23
CA ARG A 96 -16.58 3.01 -9.95
C ARG A 96 -16.49 2.37 -8.58
N ASP A 97 -17.27 2.85 -7.59
CA ASP A 97 -17.34 2.15 -6.29
C ASP A 97 -17.93 0.74 -6.44
N ARG A 98 -18.88 0.57 -7.35
CA ARG A 98 -19.43 -0.76 -7.64
C ARG A 98 -18.42 -1.67 -8.35
N ASP A 99 -17.62 -1.08 -9.25
CA ASP A 99 -16.53 -1.79 -9.93
C ASP A 99 -15.44 -2.25 -8.96
N ALA A 100 -15.27 -1.53 -7.85
CA ALA A 100 -14.33 -1.93 -6.78
C ALA A 100 -14.68 -3.30 -6.16
N ALA A 101 -15.95 -3.73 -6.22
CA ALA A 101 -16.35 -5.05 -5.73
C ALA A 101 -15.66 -6.20 -6.48
N ASP A 102 -15.26 -6.01 -7.73
CA ASP A 102 -14.56 -7.04 -8.51
C ASP A 102 -13.19 -7.39 -7.92
N PHE A 103 -12.60 -6.47 -7.14
CA PHE A 103 -11.30 -6.68 -6.52
C PHE A 103 -11.32 -7.59 -5.28
N PHE A 104 -12.51 -7.90 -4.72
CA PHE A 104 -12.63 -8.94 -3.68
C PHE A 104 -12.15 -10.33 -4.17
N ARG A 105 -12.15 -10.57 -5.47
CA ARG A 105 -11.62 -11.82 -6.04
C ARG A 105 -10.12 -12.02 -5.82
N LEU A 106 -9.37 -10.95 -5.49
CA LEU A 106 -7.95 -11.05 -5.12
C LEU A 106 -7.73 -11.79 -3.79
N GLY A 107 -8.77 -11.90 -2.95
CA GLY A 107 -8.73 -12.72 -1.73
C GLY A 107 -7.73 -12.24 -0.67
N LEU A 108 -7.50 -10.91 -0.59
CA LEU A 108 -6.53 -10.30 0.33
C LEU A 108 -7.16 -9.63 1.57
N GLY A 109 -8.49 -9.63 1.70
CA GLY A 109 -9.19 -8.98 2.80
C GLY A 109 -10.04 -7.79 2.34
N ASP A 110 -10.03 -6.68 3.10
CA ASP A 110 -10.90 -5.54 2.87
C ASP A 110 -10.52 -4.74 1.61
N VAL A 111 -11.55 -4.27 0.90
CA VAL A 111 -11.43 -3.51 -0.34
C VAL A 111 -11.99 -2.11 -0.14
N PHE A 112 -11.18 -1.08 -0.37
CA PHE A 112 -11.53 0.32 -0.22
C PHE A 112 -11.55 1.03 -1.57
N ALA A 113 -12.71 1.55 -1.96
CA ALA A 113 -12.83 2.41 -3.13
C ALA A 113 -12.41 3.84 -2.75
N VAL A 114 -11.31 4.32 -3.33
CA VAL A 114 -10.76 5.64 -3.02
C VAL A 114 -10.52 6.48 -4.28
N SER A 115 -10.52 7.78 -4.12
CA SER A 115 -10.02 8.72 -5.12
C SER A 115 -8.95 9.60 -4.49
N ALA A 116 -7.69 9.33 -4.79
CA ALA A 116 -6.57 10.15 -4.33
C ALA A 116 -6.67 11.60 -4.81
N LEU A 117 -7.32 11.83 -5.96
CA LEU A 117 -7.50 13.15 -6.54
C LEU A 117 -8.46 14.03 -5.71
N SER A 118 -9.54 13.44 -5.19
CA SER A 118 -10.61 14.16 -4.46
C SER A 118 -10.58 13.91 -2.94
N GLY A 119 -9.75 13.00 -2.44
CA GLY A 119 -9.73 12.56 -1.05
C GLY A 119 -10.89 11.64 -0.66
N ARG A 120 -11.76 11.27 -1.61
CA ARG A 120 -12.92 10.42 -1.34
C ARG A 120 -12.49 9.03 -0.88
N GLY A 121 -13.11 8.51 0.19
CA GLY A 121 -12.87 7.18 0.74
C GLY A 121 -11.52 7.02 1.50
N VAL A 122 -10.67 8.06 1.51
CA VAL A 122 -9.39 8.02 2.21
C VAL A 122 -9.59 7.97 3.72
N GLY A 123 -10.57 8.70 4.26
CA GLY A 123 -10.89 8.67 5.69
C GLY A 123 -11.27 7.27 6.17
N ASP A 124 -12.18 6.59 5.45
CA ASP A 124 -12.63 5.23 5.80
C ASP A 124 -11.45 4.22 5.75
N LEU A 125 -10.56 4.37 4.76
CA LEU A 125 -9.33 3.57 4.67
C LEU A 125 -8.42 3.81 5.88
N LEU A 126 -8.21 5.08 6.25
CA LEU A 126 -7.33 5.44 7.37
C LEU A 126 -7.91 5.01 8.72
N ASP A 127 -9.22 5.10 8.91
CA ASP A 127 -9.90 4.58 10.10
C ASP A 127 -9.65 3.07 10.24
N ALA A 128 -9.90 2.30 9.17
CA ALA A 128 -9.66 0.87 9.16
C ALA A 128 -8.18 0.51 9.37
N LEU A 129 -7.26 1.31 8.81
CA LEU A 129 -5.83 1.11 8.96
C LEU A 129 -5.40 1.29 10.42
N VAL A 130 -5.77 2.40 11.07
CA VAL A 130 -5.34 2.67 12.45
C VAL A 130 -5.98 1.72 13.46
N ASP A 131 -7.13 1.13 13.15
CA ASP A 131 -7.78 0.10 13.99
C ASP A 131 -6.94 -1.19 14.07
N THR A 132 -6.03 -1.43 13.11
CA THR A 132 -5.10 -2.58 13.15
C THR A 132 -3.82 -2.31 13.94
N PHE A 133 -3.56 -1.04 14.30
CA PHE A 133 -2.33 -0.70 15.02
C PHE A 133 -2.35 -1.26 16.45
N PRO A 134 -1.21 -1.70 16.98
CA PRO A 134 -1.11 -2.13 18.36
C PRO A 134 -1.56 -1.00 19.31
N PRO A 135 -2.13 -1.32 20.48
CA PRO A 135 -2.49 -0.30 21.45
C PRO A 135 -1.26 0.54 21.84
N GLU A 136 -1.46 1.86 21.99
CA GLU A 136 -0.37 2.71 22.50
C GLU A 136 0.09 2.24 23.87
N VAL A 137 1.38 1.96 23.99
CA VAL A 137 2.03 1.72 25.27
C VAL A 137 2.50 3.07 25.81
N PRO A 138 2.07 3.50 27.02
CA PRO A 138 2.31 4.86 27.53
C PRO A 138 3.75 5.17 27.98
N GLU A 139 4.75 4.42 27.58
CA GLU A 139 6.15 4.72 27.92
C GLU A 139 7.03 4.79 26.65
N PRO A 140 7.87 5.83 26.53
CA PRO A 140 8.74 5.97 25.37
C PRO A 140 9.90 4.96 25.46
N THR A 141 9.76 3.84 24.80
CA THR A 141 10.91 3.00 24.48
C THR A 141 11.36 3.33 23.05
N VAL A 142 12.62 3.54 22.95
CA VAL A 142 13.40 3.98 21.79
C VAL A 142 13.03 3.15 20.54
N ASP A 143 12.61 3.80 19.44
CA ASP A 143 12.60 3.37 18.04
C ASP A 143 11.76 2.13 17.59
N ASP A 144 11.14 1.35 18.50
CA ASP A 144 10.41 0.14 18.10
C ASP A 144 8.89 0.34 17.91
N ASP A 145 8.33 1.50 18.27
CA ASP A 145 6.88 1.73 18.29
C ASP A 145 6.33 2.42 17.01
N VAL A 146 7.14 2.57 15.97
CA VAL A 146 6.70 3.20 14.72
C VAL A 146 6.03 2.17 13.82
N VAL A 147 4.72 2.31 13.63
CA VAL A 147 3.96 1.49 12.67
C VAL A 147 4.39 1.81 11.25
N ARG A 148 4.74 0.79 10.49
CA ARG A 148 5.20 0.90 9.11
C ARG A 148 4.13 0.40 8.15
N VAL A 149 3.75 1.24 7.20
CA VAL A 149 2.71 0.92 6.20
C VAL A 149 3.34 0.97 4.81
N ALA A 150 3.33 -0.15 4.09
CA ALA A 150 3.87 -0.20 2.74
C ALA A 150 2.79 0.06 1.69
N LEU A 151 3.09 0.95 0.74
CA LEU A 151 2.28 1.16 -0.48
C LEU A 151 2.89 0.37 -1.62
N ILE A 152 2.16 -0.60 -2.13
CA ILE A 152 2.60 -1.43 -3.24
C ILE A 152 1.56 -1.39 -4.37
N GLY A 153 1.98 -1.73 -5.56
CA GLY A 153 1.12 -1.76 -6.74
C GLY A 153 1.88 -1.42 -8.00
N ARG A 154 1.27 -1.67 -9.16
CA ARG A 154 1.88 -1.41 -10.47
C ARG A 154 2.24 0.07 -10.68
N PRO A 155 3.14 0.38 -11.63
CA PRO A 155 3.37 1.76 -12.08
C PRO A 155 2.05 2.44 -12.50
N ASN A 156 1.95 3.75 -12.26
CA ASN A 156 0.83 4.61 -12.67
C ASN A 156 -0.56 4.29 -12.09
N VAL A 157 -0.68 3.41 -11.10
CA VAL A 157 -1.95 3.21 -10.35
C VAL A 157 -2.24 4.35 -9.38
N GLY A 158 -1.25 5.22 -9.14
CA GLY A 158 -1.40 6.41 -8.29
C GLY A 158 -0.93 6.21 -6.85
N LYS A 159 0.09 5.39 -6.60
CA LYS A 159 0.67 5.20 -5.27
C LYS A 159 1.09 6.54 -4.65
N SER A 160 1.89 7.34 -5.35
CA SER A 160 2.30 8.67 -4.86
C SER A 160 1.12 9.62 -4.70
N SER A 161 0.05 9.45 -5.48
CA SER A 161 -1.18 10.23 -5.29
C SER A 161 -1.92 9.80 -4.03
N ILE A 162 -1.95 8.51 -3.73
CA ILE A 162 -2.48 7.97 -2.46
C ILE A 162 -1.63 8.46 -1.29
N LEU A 163 -0.30 8.38 -1.40
CA LEU A 163 0.62 8.91 -0.40
C LEU A 163 0.28 10.37 -0.06
N ASN A 164 0.19 11.22 -1.08
CA ASN A 164 -0.15 12.63 -0.88
C ASN A 164 -1.57 12.83 -0.30
N ALA A 165 -2.55 12.01 -0.69
CA ALA A 165 -3.91 12.11 -0.15
C ALA A 165 -4.01 11.65 1.32
N ILE A 166 -3.11 10.78 1.76
CA ILE A 166 -3.01 10.31 3.15
C ILE A 166 -2.28 11.33 4.03
N LEU A 167 -1.24 11.96 3.50
CA LEU A 167 -0.43 12.91 4.26
C LEU A 167 -1.03 14.33 4.34
N GLY A 168 -2.01 14.65 3.48
CA GLY A 168 -2.68 15.97 3.42
C GLY A 168 -1.94 16.94 2.54
#